data_34fbbfa622c0b997ac8261d103db8367
#
_entry.id   34fbbfa622c0b997ac8261d103db8367
#
_cell.length_a   1.000
_cell.length_b   1.000
_cell.length_c   1.000
_cell.angle_alpha   90.00
_cell.angle_beta   90.00
_cell.angle_gamma   90.00
#
_symmetry.space_group_name_H-M   'P 1'
#
loop_
_entity.id
_entity.type
_entity.pdbx_description
1 polymer ?
#
loop_
_entity_poly.entity_id
_entity_poly.type
_entity_poly.pdbx_seq_one_letter_code
_entity_poly.pdbx_strand_id
1 'polypeptide(L)'
;MKKIILLLSILCIAVVLKAQDVKTICNNINNLNTAILNGSIKRRDAAAQFKPLIEQLKKTGDKTPSSGWIFPLKGYKSSAIGGTNGNGYSDKGYNFLDGNKHAAHPAHDIFINDRNQDCLDDRTHQPVDVLVVEDGIVIACTNEWEPASSLRGGKFIWIYHPAQNIFTYYAHNQAIFVKPGDEVKQGQKIAEVGRTGYNAYKKRSPTHLHFSAFHLVDDLPVPYNPYLQLKKAKTL
;
A
#
# COMPACT_ATOMS: atom_id res chain seq x y z
N MET A 1 -33.71 24.47 -20.45
CA MET A 1 -33.47 23.02 -20.30
C MET A 1 -32.34 22.47 -21.19
N LYS A 2 -32.31 22.70 -22.52
CA LYS A 2 -31.23 22.18 -23.39
C LYS A 2 -29.79 22.57 -23.01
N LYS A 3 -29.53 23.79 -22.52
CA LYS A 3 -28.19 24.24 -22.07
C LYS A 3 -27.70 23.54 -20.79
N ILE A 4 -28.61 23.20 -19.86
CA ILE A 4 -28.27 22.49 -18.60
C ILE A 4 -27.92 21.03 -18.90
N ILE A 5 -28.64 20.38 -19.80
CA ILE A 5 -28.36 19.00 -20.20
C ILE A 5 -27.01 18.88 -20.91
N LEU A 6 -26.66 19.87 -21.77
CA LEU A 6 -25.36 19.89 -22.46
C LEU A 6 -24.19 20.09 -21.46
N LEU A 7 -24.36 20.96 -20.44
CA LEU A 7 -23.33 21.18 -19.40
C LEU A 7 -23.11 19.93 -18.56
N LEU A 8 -24.17 19.23 -18.18
CA LEU A 8 -24.09 17.97 -17.41
C LEU A 8 -23.42 16.85 -18.25
N SER A 9 -23.71 16.75 -19.54
CA SER A 9 -23.07 15.74 -20.40
C SER A 9 -21.57 16.02 -20.60
N ILE A 10 -21.14 17.26 -20.77
CA ILE A 10 -19.72 17.64 -20.87
C ILE A 10 -18.98 17.37 -19.55
N LEU A 11 -19.59 17.65 -18.40
CA LEU A 11 -19.01 17.38 -17.10
C LEU A 11 -18.84 15.87 -16.87
N CYS A 12 -19.82 15.04 -17.21
CA CYS A 12 -19.73 13.59 -17.12
C CYS A 12 -18.63 13.03 -18.02
N ILE A 13 -18.50 13.50 -19.25
CA ILE A 13 -17.45 13.06 -20.17
C ILE A 13 -16.05 13.42 -19.62
N ALA A 14 -15.86 14.62 -19.10
CA ALA A 14 -14.60 15.05 -18.53
C ALA A 14 -14.19 14.22 -17.30
N VAL A 15 -15.14 13.86 -16.43
CA VAL A 15 -14.89 13.00 -15.25
C VAL A 15 -14.50 11.57 -15.70
N VAL A 16 -15.19 11.01 -16.67
CA VAL A 16 -14.88 9.67 -17.21
C VAL A 16 -13.49 9.63 -17.86
N LEU A 17 -13.12 10.65 -18.67
CA LEU A 17 -11.80 10.74 -19.28
C LEU A 17 -10.71 10.85 -18.21
N LYS A 18 -10.89 11.69 -17.19
CA LYS A 18 -9.93 11.84 -16.10
C LYS A 18 -9.75 10.54 -15.30
N ALA A 19 -10.82 9.81 -15.00
CA ALA A 19 -10.77 8.52 -14.34
C ALA A 19 -10.05 7.46 -15.20
N GLN A 20 -10.25 7.48 -16.52
CA GLN A 20 -9.55 6.60 -17.44
C GLN A 20 -8.04 6.86 -17.45
N ASP A 21 -7.63 8.14 -17.43
CA ASP A 21 -6.20 8.53 -17.35
C ASP A 21 -5.55 8.04 -16.06
N VAL A 22 -6.17 8.23 -14.89
CA VAL A 22 -5.67 7.76 -13.60
C VAL A 22 -5.48 6.25 -13.59
N LYS A 23 -6.46 5.50 -14.06
CA LYS A 23 -6.38 4.04 -14.15
C LYS A 23 -5.23 3.58 -15.06
N THR A 24 -5.02 4.26 -16.19
CA THR A 24 -3.91 3.97 -17.11
C THR A 24 -2.56 4.23 -16.44
N ILE A 25 -2.39 5.37 -15.76
CA ILE A 25 -1.18 5.71 -15.02
C ILE A 25 -0.89 4.64 -13.97
N CYS A 26 -1.89 4.26 -13.16
CA CYS A 26 -1.72 3.26 -12.10
C CYS A 26 -1.39 1.86 -12.67
N ASN A 27 -2.01 1.44 -13.75
CA ASN A 27 -1.66 0.19 -14.43
C ASN A 27 -0.20 0.19 -14.94
N ASN A 28 0.27 1.30 -15.49
CA ASN A 28 1.66 1.45 -15.93
C ASN A 28 2.63 1.39 -14.73
N ILE A 29 2.28 2.05 -13.61
CA ILE A 29 3.06 1.95 -12.35
C ILE A 29 3.09 0.50 -11.85
N ASN A 30 1.95 -0.21 -11.86
CA ASN A 30 1.86 -1.59 -11.42
C ASN A 30 2.72 -2.53 -12.28
N ASN A 31 2.68 -2.37 -13.61
CA ASN A 31 3.50 -3.15 -14.54
C ASN A 31 5.00 -2.88 -14.31
N LEU A 32 5.37 -1.61 -14.12
CA LEU A 32 6.75 -1.23 -13.84
C LEU A 32 7.22 -1.74 -12.47
N ASN A 33 6.37 -1.68 -11.44
CA ASN A 33 6.65 -2.26 -10.13
C ASN A 33 6.89 -3.78 -10.24
N THR A 34 6.10 -4.49 -11.03
CA THR A 34 6.30 -5.91 -11.32
C THR A 34 7.67 -6.16 -11.99
N ALA A 35 8.04 -5.35 -12.98
CA ALA A 35 9.35 -5.45 -13.64
C ALA A 35 10.53 -5.17 -12.69
N ILE A 36 10.38 -4.22 -11.75
CA ILE A 36 11.37 -3.93 -10.70
C ILE A 36 11.50 -5.13 -9.75
N LEU A 37 10.37 -5.67 -9.26
CA LEU A 37 10.36 -6.81 -8.35
C LEU A 37 10.98 -8.07 -8.95
N ASN A 38 10.73 -8.33 -10.23
CA ASN A 38 11.28 -9.46 -10.98
C ASN A 38 12.73 -9.24 -11.43
N GLY A 39 13.26 -8.02 -11.30
CA GLY A 39 14.60 -7.67 -11.77
C GLY A 39 14.75 -7.68 -13.30
N SER A 40 13.64 -7.59 -14.05
CA SER A 40 13.63 -7.58 -15.53
C SER A 40 13.97 -6.21 -16.13
N ILE A 41 14.09 -5.17 -15.32
CA ILE A 41 14.45 -3.81 -15.72
C ILE A 41 15.65 -3.30 -14.91
N LYS A 42 16.56 -2.54 -15.55
CA LYS A 42 17.69 -1.91 -14.88
C LYS A 42 17.23 -0.69 -14.08
N ARG A 43 17.88 -0.38 -12.94
CA ARG A 43 17.55 0.75 -12.07
C ARG A 43 17.39 2.08 -12.83
N ARG A 44 18.34 2.41 -13.73
CA ARG A 44 18.30 3.65 -14.52
C ARG A 44 17.04 3.75 -15.37
N ASP A 45 16.71 2.66 -16.06
CA ASP A 45 15.60 2.62 -17.01
C ASP A 45 14.24 2.57 -16.24
N ALA A 46 14.21 1.89 -15.09
CA ALA A 46 13.07 1.92 -14.17
C ALA A 46 12.82 3.33 -13.62
N ALA A 47 13.85 4.04 -13.16
CA ALA A 47 13.72 5.42 -12.69
C ALA A 47 13.23 6.36 -13.79
N ALA A 48 13.77 6.22 -15.01
CA ALA A 48 13.37 7.03 -16.16
C ALA A 48 11.88 6.84 -16.54
N GLN A 49 11.33 5.63 -16.32
CA GLN A 49 9.90 5.35 -16.56
C GLN A 49 9.02 5.73 -15.37
N PHE A 50 9.50 5.53 -14.14
CA PHE A 50 8.70 5.76 -12.92
C PHE A 50 8.43 7.25 -12.67
N LYS A 51 9.45 8.11 -12.78
CA LYS A 51 9.34 9.54 -12.48
C LYS A 51 8.23 10.25 -13.28
N PRO A 52 8.14 10.13 -14.62
CA PRO A 52 7.05 10.76 -15.37
C PRO A 52 5.65 10.27 -14.99
N LEU A 53 5.51 9.00 -14.60
CA LEU A 53 4.23 8.46 -14.11
C LEU A 53 3.84 9.09 -12.79
N ILE A 54 4.79 9.29 -11.88
CA ILE A 54 4.55 9.97 -10.61
C ILE A 54 4.22 11.46 -10.80
N GLU A 55 4.90 12.15 -11.70
CA GLU A 55 4.57 13.54 -12.05
C GLU A 55 3.12 13.68 -12.56
N GLN A 56 2.65 12.71 -13.36
CA GLN A 56 1.25 12.67 -13.81
C GLN A 56 0.31 12.34 -12.64
N LEU A 57 0.63 11.35 -11.81
CA LEU A 57 -0.16 10.96 -10.65
C LEU A 57 -0.33 12.12 -9.65
N LYS A 58 0.70 12.93 -9.39
CA LYS A 58 0.65 14.11 -8.53
C LYS A 58 -0.37 15.18 -8.97
N LYS A 59 -0.78 15.17 -10.23
CA LYS A 59 -1.81 16.09 -10.75
C LYS A 59 -3.23 15.57 -10.51
N THR A 60 -3.37 14.37 -9.95
CA THR A 60 -4.65 13.69 -9.69
C THR A 60 -4.96 13.61 -8.20
N GLY A 61 -6.17 13.22 -7.87
CA GLY A 61 -6.62 13.00 -6.49
C GLY A 61 -6.98 14.28 -5.72
N ASP A 62 -7.69 14.08 -4.62
CA ASP A 62 -8.03 15.13 -3.67
C ASP A 62 -6.83 15.39 -2.75
N LYS A 63 -6.45 16.66 -2.59
CA LYS A 63 -5.35 17.10 -1.74
C LYS A 63 -5.79 17.63 -0.39
N THR A 64 -7.06 17.47 -0.04
CA THR A 64 -7.60 17.85 1.25
C THR A 64 -7.07 16.91 2.34
N PRO A 65 -6.29 17.39 3.32
CA PRO A 65 -5.78 16.54 4.39
C PRO A 65 -6.88 15.98 5.27
N SER A 66 -6.76 14.70 5.65
CA SER A 66 -7.58 14.11 6.70
C SER A 66 -7.14 14.59 8.10
N SER A 67 -7.97 14.33 9.11
CA SER A 67 -7.68 14.68 10.51
C SER A 67 -6.70 13.75 11.23
N GLY A 68 -5.76 13.15 10.49
CA GLY A 68 -4.80 12.16 10.97
C GLY A 68 -5.13 10.75 10.47
N TRP A 69 -4.25 9.78 10.72
CA TRP A 69 -4.41 8.43 10.22
C TRP A 69 -5.44 7.59 10.98
N ILE A 70 -6.05 6.63 10.29
CA ILE A 70 -6.70 5.46 10.89
C ILE A 70 -5.65 4.37 11.08
N PHE A 71 -5.71 3.61 12.19
CA PHE A 71 -4.83 2.47 12.41
C PHE A 71 -5.12 1.39 11.36
N PRO A 72 -4.10 0.82 10.71
CA PRO A 72 -4.30 0.00 9.50
C PRO A 72 -4.92 -1.39 9.75
N LEU A 73 -5.21 -1.76 11.00
CA LEU A 73 -5.91 -3.01 11.35
C LEU A 73 -7.15 -2.72 12.18
N LYS A 74 -8.32 -3.18 11.72
CA LYS A 74 -9.58 -3.06 12.43
C LYS A 74 -9.55 -3.81 13.77
N GLY A 75 -10.00 -3.15 14.84
CA GLY A 75 -10.04 -3.73 16.18
C GLY A 75 -8.68 -3.85 16.88
N TYR A 76 -7.61 -3.32 16.27
CA TYR A 76 -6.26 -3.29 16.81
C TYR A 76 -5.79 -1.85 17.04
N LYS A 77 -4.72 -1.68 17.82
CA LYS A 77 -4.12 -0.38 18.14
C LYS A 77 -2.58 -0.49 18.15
N SER A 78 -1.89 0.62 18.39
CA SER A 78 -0.43 0.70 18.35
C SER A 78 0.33 -0.30 19.24
N SER A 79 -0.32 -0.91 20.25
CA SER A 79 0.29 -1.99 21.03
C SER A 79 0.48 -3.30 20.25
N ALA A 80 -0.12 -3.45 19.08
CA ALA A 80 0.07 -4.59 18.17
C ALA A 80 1.33 -4.45 17.29
N ILE A 81 1.96 -3.26 17.27
CA ILE A 81 3.20 -3.02 16.52
C ILE A 81 4.33 -3.78 17.23
N GLY A 82 5.06 -4.58 16.42
CA GLY A 82 6.22 -5.35 16.89
C GLY A 82 7.39 -4.47 17.33
N GLY A 83 8.21 -5.04 18.21
CA GLY A 83 9.36 -4.33 18.77
C GLY A 83 8.99 -3.36 19.90
N THR A 84 9.97 -2.56 20.32
CA THR A 84 9.82 -1.57 21.41
C THR A 84 10.03 -0.18 20.83
N ASN A 85 9.08 0.73 21.04
CA ASN A 85 9.18 2.14 20.62
C ASN A 85 9.57 2.33 19.12
N GLY A 86 9.09 1.44 18.25
CA GLY A 86 9.34 1.53 16.80
C GLY A 86 10.71 1.02 16.34
N ASN A 87 11.47 0.30 17.18
CA ASN A 87 12.79 -0.24 16.84
C ASN A 87 12.78 -1.44 15.86
N GLY A 88 11.59 -1.91 15.45
CA GLY A 88 11.45 -2.91 14.39
C GLY A 88 11.71 -2.36 12.97
N TYR A 89 11.72 -1.03 12.82
CA TYR A 89 12.00 -0.35 11.56
C TYR A 89 13.51 -0.26 11.27
N SER A 90 13.90 -0.57 10.03
CA SER A 90 15.29 -0.42 9.55
C SER A 90 15.31 -0.18 8.04
N ASP A 91 15.69 1.01 7.61
CA ASP A 91 15.76 1.40 6.19
C ASP A 91 17.17 1.35 5.62
N LYS A 92 18.18 1.02 6.44
CA LYS A 92 19.57 0.97 6.00
C LYS A 92 19.76 0.02 4.81
N GLY A 93 20.19 0.56 3.67
CA GLY A 93 20.42 -0.21 2.44
C GLY A 93 19.15 -0.48 1.63
N TYR A 94 18.03 0.16 1.95
CA TYR A 94 16.84 0.11 1.11
C TYR A 94 17.01 0.96 -0.15
N ASN A 95 16.59 0.41 -1.28
CA ASN A 95 16.37 1.17 -2.50
C ASN A 95 15.17 0.56 -3.22
N PHE A 96 14.15 1.38 -3.50
CA PHE A 96 12.93 0.95 -4.18
C PHE A 96 13.22 0.21 -5.51
N LEU A 97 14.21 0.70 -6.27
CA LEU A 97 14.56 0.14 -7.58
C LEU A 97 15.32 -1.19 -7.52
N ASP A 98 15.64 -1.69 -6.32
CA ASP A 98 16.24 -3.02 -6.11
C ASP A 98 15.20 -4.14 -6.02
N GLY A 99 13.93 -3.79 -5.93
CA GLY A 99 12.84 -4.75 -5.79
C GLY A 99 13.04 -5.66 -4.57
N ASN A 100 13.11 -6.97 -4.80
CA ASN A 100 13.27 -7.97 -3.73
C ASN A 100 14.71 -8.15 -3.21
N LYS A 101 15.71 -7.39 -3.69
CA LYS A 101 17.13 -7.67 -3.44
C LYS A 101 17.74 -6.94 -2.22
N HIS A 102 16.98 -6.13 -1.50
CA HIS A 102 17.49 -5.44 -0.31
C HIS A 102 17.39 -6.29 0.98
N ALA A 103 18.26 -6.02 1.96
CA ALA A 103 18.23 -6.63 3.29
C ALA A 103 17.46 -5.80 4.34
N ALA A 104 17.05 -4.57 3.98
CA ALA A 104 16.35 -3.65 4.86
C ALA A 104 14.92 -4.13 5.21
N HIS A 105 14.39 -3.61 6.31
CA HIS A 105 13.02 -3.79 6.77
C HIS A 105 12.39 -2.41 7.07
N PRO A 106 12.09 -1.58 6.02
CA PRO A 106 11.56 -0.23 6.20
C PRO A 106 10.06 -0.25 6.54
N ALA A 107 9.69 -1.00 7.59
CA ALA A 107 8.31 -1.30 7.93
C ALA A 107 8.11 -1.48 9.43
N HIS A 108 6.86 -1.47 9.83
CA HIS A 108 6.40 -2.06 11.07
C HIS A 108 5.56 -3.30 10.80
N ASP A 109 5.91 -4.40 11.43
CA ASP A 109 5.07 -5.60 11.48
C ASP A 109 4.04 -5.41 12.58
N ILE A 110 2.75 -5.48 12.21
CA ILE A 110 1.61 -5.29 13.09
C ILE A 110 0.93 -6.64 13.25
N PHE A 111 1.10 -7.25 14.44
CA PHE A 111 0.70 -8.63 14.70
C PHE A 111 -0.77 -8.74 15.09
N ILE A 112 -1.42 -9.81 14.62
CA ILE A 112 -2.74 -10.22 15.11
C ILE A 112 -2.62 -11.39 16.09
N ASN A 113 -3.69 -11.65 16.86
CA ASN A 113 -3.76 -12.84 17.69
C ASN A 113 -4.19 -14.04 16.83
N ASP A 114 -3.23 -14.81 16.37
CA ASP A 114 -3.43 -16.00 15.51
C ASP A 114 -2.34 -17.00 15.84
N ARG A 115 -2.56 -17.81 16.87
CA ARG A 115 -1.57 -18.79 17.38
C ARG A 115 -1.51 -20.06 16.53
N ASN A 116 -2.64 -20.46 15.95
CA ASN A 116 -2.73 -21.62 15.07
C ASN A 116 -2.33 -21.32 13.63
N GLN A 117 -2.16 -20.02 13.29
CA GLN A 117 -1.68 -19.52 11.99
C GLN A 117 -2.64 -19.83 10.83
N ASP A 118 -3.95 -19.78 11.09
CA ASP A 118 -5.01 -19.95 10.09
C ASP A 118 -5.48 -18.63 9.45
N CYS A 119 -4.85 -17.49 9.80
CA CYS A 119 -5.17 -16.13 9.38
C CYS A 119 -6.50 -15.59 9.92
N LEU A 120 -7.01 -16.19 11.01
CA LEU A 120 -8.16 -15.71 11.76
C LEU A 120 -7.71 -15.17 13.13
N ASP A 121 -8.38 -14.13 13.62
CA ASP A 121 -8.14 -13.65 14.99
C ASP A 121 -8.70 -14.68 16.02
N ASP A 122 -7.86 -15.19 16.93
CA ASP A 122 -8.23 -16.19 17.94
C ASP A 122 -9.41 -15.75 18.83
N ARG A 123 -9.68 -14.43 18.96
CA ARG A 123 -10.75 -13.88 19.81
C ARG A 123 -12.10 -13.86 19.08
N THR A 124 -12.09 -13.61 17.78
CA THR A 124 -13.31 -13.41 16.97
C THR A 124 -13.58 -14.55 16.02
N HIS A 125 -12.57 -15.37 15.71
CA HIS A 125 -12.59 -16.42 14.68
C HIS A 125 -12.95 -15.87 13.30
N GLN A 126 -12.58 -14.62 13.03
CA GLN A 126 -12.82 -13.94 11.77
C GLN A 126 -11.51 -13.38 11.21
N PRO A 127 -11.41 -13.19 9.87
CA PRO A 127 -10.31 -12.45 9.26
C PRO A 127 -10.22 -11.03 9.83
N VAL A 128 -9.00 -10.50 9.97
CA VAL A 128 -8.78 -9.11 10.38
C VAL A 128 -8.69 -8.21 9.15
N ASP A 129 -9.56 -7.18 9.10
CA ASP A 129 -9.58 -6.22 8.01
C ASP A 129 -8.34 -5.32 8.03
N VAL A 130 -7.69 -5.20 6.86
CA VAL A 130 -6.67 -4.19 6.58
C VAL A 130 -7.37 -2.93 6.08
N LEU A 131 -7.10 -1.80 6.73
CA LEU A 131 -7.76 -0.52 6.49
C LEU A 131 -6.80 0.51 5.89
N VAL A 132 -7.34 1.36 5.00
CA VAL A 132 -6.61 2.52 4.46
C VAL A 132 -6.36 3.53 5.56
N VAL A 133 -5.10 3.95 5.74
CA VAL A 133 -4.74 4.94 6.76
C VAL A 133 -5.24 6.34 6.46
N GLU A 134 -5.39 6.70 5.19
CA GLU A 134 -5.85 8.01 4.67
C GLU A 134 -6.41 7.87 3.26
N ASP A 135 -7.22 8.83 2.78
CA ASP A 135 -7.73 8.85 1.40
C ASP A 135 -6.59 8.71 0.38
N GLY A 136 -6.80 7.92 -0.67
CA GLY A 136 -5.73 7.68 -1.62
C GLY A 136 -6.16 6.98 -2.91
N ILE A 137 -5.17 6.64 -3.72
CA ILE A 137 -5.33 5.95 -5.00
C ILE A 137 -4.43 4.71 -4.98
N VAL A 138 -4.99 3.54 -5.28
CA VAL A 138 -4.23 2.30 -5.40
C VAL A 138 -3.37 2.37 -6.67
N ILE A 139 -2.05 2.35 -6.52
CA ILE A 139 -1.10 2.51 -7.64
C ILE A 139 -0.51 1.18 -8.11
N ALA A 140 -0.42 0.20 -7.23
CA ALA A 140 0.03 -1.15 -7.57
C ALA A 140 -0.51 -2.15 -6.55
N CYS A 141 -0.77 -3.39 -6.97
CA CYS A 141 -1.05 -4.51 -6.09
C CYS A 141 -0.85 -5.84 -6.82
N THR A 142 -0.71 -6.92 -6.05
CA THR A 142 -0.85 -8.28 -6.56
C THR A 142 -1.61 -9.13 -5.57
N ASN A 143 -2.60 -9.88 -6.08
CA ASN A 143 -3.35 -10.89 -5.32
C ASN A 143 -2.89 -12.31 -5.67
N GLU A 144 -1.82 -12.44 -6.45
CA GLU A 144 -1.21 -13.70 -6.85
C GLU A 144 0.06 -13.95 -6.04
N TRP A 145 0.12 -15.07 -5.37
CA TRP A 145 1.29 -15.53 -4.65
C TRP A 145 1.16 -17.02 -4.32
N GLU A 146 2.27 -17.72 -4.33
CA GLU A 146 2.40 -19.11 -3.92
C GLU A 146 3.70 -19.34 -3.12
N PRO A 147 3.82 -20.41 -2.32
CA PRO A 147 5.00 -20.67 -1.47
C PRO A 147 6.33 -20.77 -2.21
N ALA A 148 6.32 -21.15 -3.50
CA ALA A 148 7.50 -21.19 -4.34
C ALA A 148 7.97 -19.81 -4.85
N SER A 149 7.14 -18.77 -4.69
CA SER A 149 7.44 -17.41 -5.12
C SER A 149 8.56 -16.78 -4.29
N SER A 150 9.51 -16.12 -4.97
CA SER A 150 10.54 -15.29 -4.33
C SER A 150 10.02 -13.92 -3.86
N LEU A 151 8.75 -13.59 -4.14
CA LEU A 151 8.14 -12.31 -3.81
C LEU A 151 8.06 -12.13 -2.29
N ARG A 152 8.86 -11.21 -1.77
CA ARG A 152 9.02 -11.02 -0.30
C ARG A 152 7.74 -10.54 0.36
N GLY A 153 7.05 -9.56 -0.24
CA GLY A 153 5.80 -9.01 0.29
C GLY A 153 4.58 -9.91 0.13
N GLY A 154 4.66 -10.99 -0.67
CA GLY A 154 3.49 -11.81 -0.97
C GLY A 154 2.42 -11.01 -1.68
N LYS A 155 1.17 -11.14 -1.27
CA LYS A 155 0.08 -10.28 -1.74
C LYS A 155 0.21 -8.91 -1.10
N PHE A 156 0.31 -7.87 -1.91
CA PHE A 156 0.59 -6.51 -1.43
C PHE A 156 -0.23 -5.44 -2.14
N ILE A 157 -0.33 -4.26 -1.50
CA ILE A 157 -0.97 -3.06 -2.04
C ILE A 157 -0.04 -1.86 -1.81
N TRP A 158 0.14 -1.03 -2.84
CA TRP A 158 0.71 0.31 -2.76
C TRP A 158 -0.39 1.36 -2.96
N ILE A 159 -0.44 2.35 -2.08
CA ILE A 159 -1.40 3.46 -2.18
C ILE A 159 -0.64 4.79 -2.20
N TYR A 160 -1.01 5.66 -3.13
CA TYR A 160 -0.60 7.07 -3.13
C TYR A 160 -1.62 7.91 -2.38
N HIS A 161 -1.16 8.76 -1.46
CA HIS A 161 -1.97 9.69 -0.68
C HIS A 161 -1.69 11.14 -1.14
N PRO A 162 -2.54 11.74 -2.00
CA PRO A 162 -2.29 13.04 -2.62
C PRO A 162 -2.15 14.17 -1.62
N ALA A 163 -2.89 14.14 -0.52
CA ALA A 163 -2.89 15.18 0.51
C ALA A 163 -1.54 15.32 1.23
N GLN A 164 -0.83 14.22 1.45
CA GLN A 164 0.48 14.20 2.12
C GLN A 164 1.65 13.99 1.14
N ASN A 165 1.36 13.68 -0.12
CA ASN A 165 2.34 13.34 -1.16
C ASN A 165 3.27 12.20 -0.70
N ILE A 166 2.68 11.14 -0.16
CA ILE A 166 3.37 9.93 0.32
C ILE A 166 2.79 8.67 -0.31
N PHE A 167 3.55 7.57 -0.19
CA PHE A 167 3.03 6.23 -0.42
C PHE A 167 2.92 5.45 0.88
N THR A 168 1.93 4.53 0.93
CA THR A 168 1.88 3.46 1.93
C THR A 168 1.88 2.11 1.25
N TYR A 169 2.41 1.11 1.97
CA TYR A 169 2.55 -0.25 1.49
C TYR A 169 2.01 -1.22 2.54
N TYR A 170 1.16 -2.13 2.09
CA TYR A 170 0.47 -3.13 2.91
C TYR A 170 0.78 -4.51 2.33
N ALA A 171 1.50 -5.36 3.06
CA ALA A 171 1.94 -6.64 2.56
C ALA A 171 1.57 -7.81 3.46
N HIS A 172 1.82 -9.03 2.97
CA HIS A 172 1.47 -10.32 3.56
C HIS A 172 -0.04 -10.60 3.64
N ASN A 173 -0.84 -9.92 2.79
CA ASN A 173 -2.29 -10.07 2.82
C ASN A 173 -2.74 -11.48 2.45
N GLN A 174 -3.88 -11.95 3.03
CA GLN A 174 -4.57 -13.18 2.65
C GLN A 174 -5.41 -12.97 1.40
N ALA A 175 -6.17 -11.88 1.37
CA ALA A 175 -7.01 -11.47 0.25
C ALA A 175 -6.92 -9.97 0.04
N ILE A 176 -7.06 -9.52 -1.22
CA ILE A 176 -7.05 -8.09 -1.61
C ILE A 176 -8.34 -7.81 -2.36
N PHE A 177 -9.00 -6.68 -2.05
CA PHE A 177 -10.32 -6.29 -2.58
C PHE A 177 -10.28 -5.02 -3.45
N VAL A 178 -9.08 -4.55 -3.78
CA VAL A 178 -8.85 -3.35 -4.60
C VAL A 178 -7.90 -3.65 -5.75
N LYS A 179 -7.88 -2.77 -6.75
CA LYS A 179 -7.05 -2.88 -7.94
C LYS A 179 -6.42 -1.53 -8.31
N PRO A 180 -5.37 -1.49 -9.13
CA PRO A 180 -4.75 -0.25 -9.57
C PRO A 180 -5.75 0.70 -10.23
N GLY A 181 -5.73 1.96 -9.80
CA GLY A 181 -6.65 3.01 -10.24
C GLY A 181 -7.89 3.18 -9.36
N ASP A 182 -8.13 2.29 -8.38
CA ASP A 182 -9.23 2.50 -7.43
C ASP A 182 -8.90 3.64 -6.48
N GLU A 183 -9.84 4.59 -6.33
CA GLU A 183 -9.83 5.57 -5.27
C GLU A 183 -10.36 4.92 -3.97
N VAL A 184 -9.64 5.11 -2.88
CA VAL A 184 -9.96 4.52 -1.57
C VAL A 184 -10.10 5.59 -0.51
N LYS A 185 -11.02 5.38 0.42
CA LYS A 185 -11.31 6.29 1.51
C LYS A 185 -10.66 5.85 2.82
N GLN A 186 -10.28 6.80 3.66
CA GLN A 186 -9.75 6.53 5.00
C GLN A 186 -10.67 5.58 5.77
N GLY A 187 -10.08 4.53 6.36
CA GLY A 187 -10.81 3.49 7.09
C GLY A 187 -11.52 2.45 6.21
N GLN A 188 -11.45 2.57 4.87
CA GLN A 188 -12.01 1.56 3.96
C GLN A 188 -11.22 0.25 4.09
N LYS A 189 -11.91 -0.90 4.12
CA LYS A 189 -11.32 -2.22 3.99
C LYS A 189 -10.74 -2.39 2.58
N ILE A 190 -9.45 -2.77 2.51
CA ILE A 190 -8.74 -3.02 1.25
C ILE A 190 -8.22 -4.46 1.12
N ALA A 191 -8.01 -5.13 2.26
CA ALA A 191 -7.49 -6.49 2.31
C ALA A 191 -7.87 -7.18 3.62
N GLU A 192 -7.44 -8.42 3.76
CA GLU A 192 -7.40 -9.18 5.01
C GLU A 192 -5.96 -9.56 5.34
N VAL A 193 -5.60 -9.49 6.64
CA VAL A 193 -4.28 -9.89 7.11
C VAL A 193 -4.02 -11.35 6.79
N GLY A 194 -2.80 -11.66 6.39
CA GLY A 194 -2.43 -13.03 6.06
C GLY A 194 -0.98 -13.36 6.38
N ARG A 195 -0.48 -14.31 5.64
CA ARG A 195 0.84 -14.92 5.80
C ARG A 195 1.56 -15.13 4.48
N THR A 196 1.10 -14.47 3.40
CA THR A 196 1.75 -14.59 2.10
C THR A 196 3.11 -13.89 2.08
N GLY A 197 4.03 -14.34 1.23
CA GLY A 197 5.38 -13.77 1.12
C GLY A 197 6.49 -14.70 1.59
N TYR A 198 7.67 -14.52 1.02
CA TYR A 198 8.82 -15.43 1.13
C TYR A 198 9.21 -15.85 2.56
N ASN A 199 9.06 -14.96 3.53
CA ASN A 199 9.35 -15.27 4.95
C ASN A 199 8.08 -15.38 5.79
N ALA A 200 7.03 -14.63 5.49
CA ALA A 200 5.84 -14.53 6.32
C ALA A 200 5.03 -15.84 6.38
N TYR A 201 5.02 -16.66 5.31
CA TYR A 201 4.31 -17.93 5.30
C TYR A 201 4.96 -19.03 6.18
N LYS A 202 6.24 -18.85 6.57
CA LYS A 202 6.98 -19.83 7.36
C LYS A 202 6.43 -19.90 8.79
N LYS A 203 6.33 -21.11 9.35
CA LYS A 203 5.79 -21.36 10.70
C LYS A 203 6.44 -20.50 11.81
N ARG A 204 7.71 -20.10 11.65
CA ARG A 204 8.43 -19.23 12.59
C ARG A 204 7.94 -17.78 12.61
N SER A 205 7.19 -17.33 11.59
CA SER A 205 6.70 -15.96 11.48
C SER A 205 5.25 -15.90 11.95
N PRO A 206 4.93 -15.12 13.01
CA PRO A 206 3.54 -14.88 13.40
C PRO A 206 2.76 -14.16 12.29
N THR A 207 1.44 -14.31 12.28
CA THR A 207 0.56 -13.63 11.33
C THR A 207 0.57 -12.11 11.58
N HIS A 208 0.84 -11.32 10.55
CA HIS A 208 1.00 -9.88 10.67
C HIS A 208 0.73 -9.12 9.37
N LEU A 209 0.40 -7.86 9.50
CA LEU A 209 0.49 -6.87 8.44
C LEU A 209 1.89 -6.27 8.44
N HIS A 210 2.61 -6.32 7.33
CA HIS A 210 3.83 -5.55 7.09
C HIS A 210 3.44 -4.20 6.49
N PHE A 211 3.61 -3.12 7.27
CA PHE A 211 3.20 -1.78 6.91
C PHE A 211 4.40 -0.85 6.75
N SER A 212 4.50 -0.20 5.59
CA SER A 212 5.56 0.80 5.30
C SER A 212 4.98 2.12 4.83
N ALA A 213 5.74 3.19 5.00
CA ALA A 213 5.44 4.52 4.46
C ALA A 213 6.67 5.14 3.79
N PHE A 214 6.44 5.92 2.74
CA PHE A 214 7.50 6.48 1.90
C PHE A 214 7.18 7.92 1.53
N HIS A 215 8.16 8.82 1.67
CA HIS A 215 8.14 10.12 1.00
C HIS A 215 8.51 9.97 -0.46
N LEU A 216 8.12 10.94 -1.28
CA LEU A 216 8.62 11.08 -2.64
C LEU A 216 9.81 12.06 -2.64
N VAL A 217 11.00 11.55 -2.95
CA VAL A 217 12.22 12.34 -3.15
C VAL A 217 12.65 12.17 -4.60
N ASP A 218 12.73 13.24 -5.35
CA ASP A 218 12.98 13.21 -6.81
C ASP A 218 12.06 12.20 -7.54
N ASP A 219 10.79 12.16 -7.13
CA ASP A 219 9.75 11.27 -7.65
C ASP A 219 10.02 9.76 -7.47
N LEU A 220 10.91 9.40 -6.55
CA LEU A 220 11.17 8.02 -6.14
C LEU A 220 10.76 7.79 -4.68
N PRO A 221 10.26 6.60 -4.33
CA PRO A 221 9.89 6.26 -2.96
C PRO A 221 11.12 6.12 -2.06
N VAL A 222 11.20 6.94 -1.03
CA VAL A 222 12.22 6.87 0.03
C VAL A 222 11.51 6.59 1.35
N PRO A 223 11.82 5.48 2.04
CA PRO A 223 11.12 5.10 3.25
C PRO A 223 11.37 6.07 4.40
N TYR A 224 10.39 6.21 5.28
CA TYR A 224 10.55 6.87 6.57
C TYR A 224 9.82 6.06 7.65
N ASN A 225 10.21 6.25 8.90
CA ASN A 225 9.62 5.56 10.03
C ASN A 225 8.26 6.17 10.41
N PRO A 226 7.12 5.51 10.12
CA PRO A 226 5.78 6.02 10.41
C PRO A 226 5.31 5.73 11.86
N TYR A 227 6.18 5.31 12.77
CA TYR A 227 5.80 4.87 14.12
C TYR A 227 4.97 5.90 14.87
N LEU A 228 5.34 7.19 14.80
CA LEU A 228 4.63 8.24 15.51
C LEU A 228 3.22 8.49 14.94
N GLN A 229 3.06 8.37 13.62
CA GLN A 229 1.74 8.45 12.98
C GLN A 229 0.86 7.27 13.39
N LEU A 230 1.40 6.04 13.33
CA LEU A 230 0.71 4.82 13.77
C LEU A 230 0.33 4.87 15.25
N LYS A 231 1.21 5.41 16.11
CA LYS A 231 0.94 5.55 17.54
C LYS A 231 -0.22 6.49 17.86
N LYS A 232 -0.41 7.54 17.02
CA LYS A 232 -1.46 8.55 17.15
C LYS A 232 -2.71 8.21 16.33
N ALA A 233 -2.66 7.18 15.50
CA ALA A 233 -3.75 6.81 14.61
C ALA A 233 -5.02 6.43 15.40
N LYS A 234 -6.18 6.85 14.88
CA LYS A 234 -7.48 6.48 15.43
C LYS A 234 -7.79 5.02 15.13
N THR A 235 -8.38 4.30 16.06
CA THR A 235 -8.83 2.91 15.88
C THR A 235 -10.30 2.85 15.44
N LEU A 236 -10.64 1.88 14.60
CA LEU A 236 -12.01 1.54 14.19
C LEU A 236 -12.39 0.14 14.71
#